data_6134e21378ff2e46618ad10d9562729b
#
_entry.id   6134e21378ff2e46618ad10d9562729b
#
_cell.length_a   1.000
_cell.length_b   1.000
_cell.length_c   1.000
_cell.angle_alpha   90.00
_cell.angle_beta   90.00
_cell.angle_gamma   90.00
#
_symmetry.space_group_name_H-M   'P 1'
#
loop_
_entity.id
_entity.type
_entity.pdbx_description
1 polymer ?
#
loop_
_entity_poly.entity_id
_entity_poly.type
_entity_poly.pdbx_seq_one_letter_code
_entity_poly.pdbx_strand_id
1 'polypeptide(L)'
;MTLRRFIPAALTALVLLGGCTIEPPLHLRKTVATKVVLQTRVSTDILWQINWQTQWDYAWQTELYGPLGYSEPKSMRMHVYTLGDDGLRKAHNTYNFNGTEGTADIFVGYHDMLFHNNNSEVLLFRSDDDLSDINAYTRIISSGLKTSMPVLTLEQKAMATKADDETEIEESVTFMPDELFTLYKPNYYISDNLDDYEYIDGKYVLRIQGELRPATFIWLIQVKFVNNYDRVIGSMGGAAITGMSYGVNMTTGLTEEMAVSVPMDVHMNKSVDPDMMGARVLSFGIPGCNPYDDASVAAAPQGRHWFVLNVNFSTGTYKNIRIDVTDQIRALPTGGVITLEVDVDDFPPEITDPPVSGGGGFNPIMNEWEEEVGSTTIIY
;
A
#
# COMPACT_ATOMS: atom_id res chain seq x y z
N MET A 1 82.58 -28.07 12.30
CA MET A 1 81.96 -26.82 12.76
C MET A 1 80.87 -26.37 11.77
N THR A 2 79.73 -27.06 11.63
CA THR A 2 78.64 -26.61 10.65
C THR A 2 77.29 -27.29 10.86
N LEU A 3 77.14 -28.21 11.84
CA LEU A 3 75.86 -28.94 12.00
C LEU A 3 74.85 -28.26 12.95
N ARG A 4 75.28 -27.28 13.75
CA ARG A 4 74.45 -26.63 14.76
C ARG A 4 73.61 -25.45 14.20
N ARG A 5 73.86 -24.99 12.97
CA ARG A 5 73.11 -23.84 12.35
C ARG A 5 71.96 -24.25 11.45
N PHE A 6 71.85 -25.55 11.12
CA PHE A 6 70.73 -26.01 10.24
C PHE A 6 69.49 -26.47 11.00
N ILE A 7 69.64 -26.81 12.29
CA ILE A 7 68.51 -27.29 13.09
C ILE A 7 67.40 -26.23 13.27
N PRO A 8 67.72 -24.96 13.58
CA PRO A 8 66.65 -23.97 13.72
C PRO A 8 65.96 -23.61 12.37
N ALA A 9 66.67 -23.67 11.24
CA ALA A 9 66.07 -23.41 9.93
C ALA A 9 65.14 -24.54 9.47
N ALA A 10 65.47 -25.79 9.79
CA ALA A 10 64.61 -26.93 9.49
C ALA A 10 63.31 -26.93 10.38
N LEU A 11 63.49 -26.54 11.67
CA LEU A 11 62.33 -26.42 12.56
C LEU A 11 61.35 -25.27 12.12
N THR A 12 61.91 -24.13 11.65
CA THR A 12 61.09 -23.01 11.14
C THR A 12 60.40 -23.38 9.84
N ALA A 13 61.06 -24.15 8.96
CA ALA A 13 60.44 -24.64 7.73
C ALA A 13 59.34 -25.67 8.01
N LEU A 14 59.48 -26.53 9.05
CA LEU A 14 58.40 -27.45 9.43
C LEU A 14 57.19 -26.75 10.04
N VAL A 15 57.39 -25.64 10.77
CA VAL A 15 56.27 -24.84 11.31
C VAL A 15 55.56 -24.07 10.21
N LEU A 16 56.28 -23.64 9.17
CA LEU A 16 55.66 -22.96 8.01
C LEU A 16 54.92 -23.94 7.07
N LEU A 17 55.25 -25.20 7.05
CA LEU A 17 54.56 -26.23 6.28
C LEU A 17 53.36 -26.84 7.04
N GLY A 18 53.31 -26.71 8.36
CA GLY A 18 52.20 -27.13 9.21
C GLY A 18 51.04 -26.11 9.25
N GLY A 19 51.20 -24.95 8.64
CA GLY A 19 50.20 -23.89 8.60
C GLY A 19 49.19 -23.99 7.44
N CYS A 20 49.17 -25.07 6.65
CA CYS A 20 48.00 -25.41 5.90
C CYS A 20 46.95 -25.88 6.90
N THR A 21 46.20 -24.95 7.48
CA THR A 21 44.90 -25.24 8.02
C THR A 21 44.16 -26.02 6.94
N ILE A 22 43.94 -27.31 7.20
CA ILE A 22 42.91 -28.04 6.45
C ILE A 22 41.67 -27.21 6.66
N GLU A 23 41.32 -26.39 5.64
CA GLU A 23 40.00 -25.76 5.64
C GLU A 23 39.04 -26.91 5.91
N PRO A 24 38.15 -26.77 6.93
CA PRO A 24 37.14 -27.79 7.16
C PRO A 24 36.42 -27.97 5.81
N PRO A 25 36.20 -29.22 5.37
CA PRO A 25 35.58 -29.45 4.08
C PRO A 25 34.38 -28.55 4.02
N LEU A 26 34.33 -27.67 3.02
CA LEU A 26 33.15 -26.85 2.72
C LEU A 26 31.99 -27.85 2.73
N HIS A 27 31.21 -27.84 3.79
CA HIS A 27 29.94 -28.57 3.81
C HIS A 27 29.10 -27.88 2.78
N LEU A 28 29.19 -28.35 1.52
CA LEU A 28 28.33 -27.97 0.46
C LEU A 28 26.92 -28.32 0.94
N ARG A 29 26.19 -27.32 1.43
CA ARG A 29 24.79 -27.51 1.80
C ARG A 29 24.10 -28.04 0.57
N LYS A 30 23.44 -29.17 0.74
CA LYS A 30 22.68 -29.79 -0.35
C LYS A 30 21.55 -28.85 -0.73
N THR A 31 21.52 -28.43 -1.99
CA THR A 31 20.38 -27.72 -2.57
C THR A 31 19.38 -28.72 -3.09
N VAL A 32 18.10 -28.39 -2.99
CA VAL A 32 17.00 -29.18 -3.55
C VAL A 32 16.17 -28.32 -4.46
N ALA A 33 15.68 -28.91 -5.55
CA ALA A 33 14.74 -28.25 -6.43
C ALA A 33 13.40 -28.11 -5.73
N THR A 34 12.87 -26.90 -5.72
CA THR A 34 11.55 -26.60 -5.15
C THR A 34 10.65 -26.03 -6.23
N LYS A 35 9.36 -26.41 -6.19
CA LYS A 35 8.31 -25.77 -6.96
C LYS A 35 7.48 -24.89 -6.04
N VAL A 36 7.52 -23.59 -6.27
CA VAL A 36 6.72 -22.62 -5.55
C VAL A 36 5.38 -22.47 -6.26
N VAL A 37 4.28 -22.62 -5.52
CA VAL A 37 2.91 -22.39 -6.01
C VAL A 37 2.22 -21.48 -5.01
N LEU A 38 1.97 -20.24 -5.42
CA LEU A 38 1.28 -19.25 -4.61
C LEU A 38 -0.14 -19.06 -5.15
N GLN A 39 -1.07 -18.89 -4.25
CA GLN A 39 -2.45 -18.57 -4.58
C GLN A 39 -2.78 -17.23 -3.97
N THR A 40 -3.33 -16.34 -4.76
CA THR A 40 -4.05 -15.18 -4.21
C THR A 40 -5.32 -15.67 -3.55
N ARG A 41 -5.75 -14.99 -2.49
CA ARG A 41 -6.99 -15.35 -1.78
C ARG A 41 -8.22 -15.06 -2.65
N VAL A 42 -8.42 -15.87 -3.68
CA VAL A 42 -9.55 -15.76 -4.62
C VAL A 42 -10.89 -15.79 -3.87
N SER A 43 -10.99 -16.56 -2.78
CA SER A 43 -12.21 -16.60 -1.95
C SER A 43 -12.48 -15.28 -1.24
N THR A 44 -11.45 -14.54 -0.83
CA THR A 44 -11.59 -13.21 -0.23
C THR A 44 -11.93 -12.18 -1.31
N ASP A 45 -11.33 -12.28 -2.50
CA ASP A 45 -11.64 -11.41 -3.63
C ASP A 45 -13.10 -11.56 -4.10
N ILE A 46 -13.60 -12.78 -4.16
CA ILE A 46 -15.02 -13.03 -4.52
C ILE A 46 -15.94 -12.44 -3.46
N LEU A 47 -15.68 -12.63 -2.17
CA LEU A 47 -16.47 -12.05 -1.09
C LEU A 47 -16.38 -10.52 -1.10
N TRP A 48 -15.23 -9.97 -1.37
CA TRP A 48 -15.02 -8.53 -1.51
C TRP A 48 -15.77 -7.96 -2.71
N GLN A 49 -15.64 -8.58 -3.87
CA GLN A 49 -16.39 -8.18 -5.07
C GLN A 49 -17.90 -8.22 -4.83
N ILE A 50 -18.41 -9.27 -4.17
CA ILE A 50 -19.81 -9.39 -3.81
C ILE A 50 -20.20 -8.29 -2.83
N ASN A 51 -19.41 -8.03 -1.78
CA ASN A 51 -19.71 -6.99 -0.81
C ASN A 51 -19.66 -5.60 -1.44
N TRP A 52 -18.70 -5.33 -2.30
CA TRP A 52 -18.63 -4.05 -3.00
C TRP A 52 -19.79 -3.86 -3.96
N GLN A 53 -20.19 -4.86 -4.73
CA GLN A 53 -21.35 -4.81 -5.59
C GLN A 53 -22.66 -4.57 -4.83
N THR A 54 -22.78 -5.09 -3.61
CA THR A 54 -23.96 -4.88 -2.76
C THR A 54 -23.98 -3.54 -2.05
N GLN A 55 -22.80 -2.94 -1.80
CA GLN A 55 -22.66 -1.64 -1.15
C GLN A 55 -22.59 -0.47 -2.14
N TRP A 56 -22.18 -0.72 -3.38
CA TRP A 56 -22.16 0.26 -4.45
C TRP A 56 -23.56 0.35 -5.06
N ASP A 57 -24.16 1.50 -5.01
CA ASP A 57 -25.59 1.67 -5.34
C ASP A 57 -25.92 1.53 -6.83
N TYR A 58 -24.89 1.56 -7.69
CA TYR A 58 -25.07 1.56 -9.14
C TYR A 58 -24.20 0.49 -9.79
N ALA A 59 -24.42 0.20 -11.07
CA ALA A 59 -23.56 -0.69 -11.82
C ALA A 59 -22.13 -0.14 -11.88
N TRP A 60 -21.15 -1.00 -11.54
CA TRP A 60 -19.75 -0.62 -11.61
C TRP A 60 -19.33 -0.31 -13.04
N GLN A 61 -18.70 0.84 -13.26
CA GLN A 61 -18.23 1.30 -14.57
C GLN A 61 -16.70 1.23 -14.61
N THR A 62 -16.19 0.13 -15.11
CA THR A 62 -14.73 -0.13 -15.16
C THR A 62 -13.97 0.93 -15.96
N GLU A 63 -14.59 1.50 -17.00
CA GLU A 63 -13.99 2.57 -17.81
C GLU A 63 -13.77 3.86 -17.03
N LEU A 64 -14.59 4.13 -16.02
CA LEU A 64 -14.47 5.33 -15.18
C LEU A 64 -13.60 5.10 -13.94
N TYR A 65 -13.81 3.97 -13.27
CA TYR A 65 -13.23 3.74 -11.93
C TYR A 65 -12.10 2.72 -11.91
N GLY A 66 -11.78 2.10 -13.06
CA GLY A 66 -10.82 1.00 -13.13
C GLY A 66 -11.40 -0.34 -12.66
N PRO A 67 -10.56 -1.37 -12.47
CA PRO A 67 -11.01 -2.70 -12.06
C PRO A 67 -11.64 -2.66 -10.67
N LEU A 68 -12.71 -3.46 -10.46
CA LEU A 68 -13.41 -3.52 -9.17
C LEU A 68 -12.54 -4.11 -8.06
N GLY A 69 -11.86 -5.20 -8.34
CA GLY A 69 -11.04 -5.94 -7.38
C GLY A 69 -9.54 -5.81 -7.64
N TYR A 70 -8.80 -6.73 -7.05
CA TYR A 70 -7.37 -6.87 -7.28
C TYR A 70 -7.08 -7.63 -8.57
N SER A 71 -5.94 -7.28 -9.17
CA SER A 71 -5.38 -8.00 -10.32
C SER A 71 -4.46 -9.12 -9.85
N GLU A 72 -4.39 -10.22 -10.60
CA GLU A 72 -3.39 -11.23 -10.30
C GLU A 72 -1.96 -10.67 -10.47
N PRO A 73 -1.04 -11.00 -9.53
CA PRO A 73 0.35 -10.60 -9.64
C PRO A 73 0.98 -11.13 -10.93
N LYS A 74 1.55 -10.24 -11.73
CA LYS A 74 2.25 -10.60 -12.98
C LYS A 74 3.65 -11.15 -12.74
N SER A 75 4.22 -10.83 -11.59
CA SER A 75 5.52 -11.33 -11.16
C SER A 75 5.61 -11.34 -9.64
N MET A 76 6.34 -12.32 -9.12
CA MET A 76 6.57 -12.49 -7.68
C MET A 76 8.05 -12.51 -7.39
N ARG A 77 8.42 -12.02 -6.21
CA ARG A 77 9.74 -12.14 -5.63
C ARG A 77 9.65 -12.95 -4.35
N MET A 78 10.60 -13.87 -4.19
CA MET A 78 10.78 -14.64 -2.96
C MET A 78 12.15 -14.32 -2.38
N HIS A 79 12.19 -13.84 -1.15
CA HIS A 79 13.38 -13.73 -0.34
C HIS A 79 13.50 -14.95 0.55
N VAL A 80 14.65 -15.58 0.55
CA VAL A 80 14.97 -16.77 1.36
C VAL A 80 16.14 -16.43 2.26
N TYR A 81 15.89 -16.37 3.56
CA TYR A 81 16.90 -16.14 4.58
C TYR A 81 17.21 -17.47 5.26
N THR A 82 18.37 -18.04 4.96
CA THR A 82 18.78 -19.31 5.55
C THR A 82 19.17 -19.12 7.02
N LEU A 83 18.59 -19.94 7.90
CA LEU A 83 18.89 -19.94 9.31
C LEU A 83 20.05 -20.90 9.61
N GLY A 84 20.95 -20.51 10.52
CA GLY A 84 21.96 -21.41 11.07
C GLY A 84 21.39 -22.25 12.21
N ASP A 85 22.22 -23.17 12.72
CA ASP A 85 21.84 -24.01 13.88
C ASP A 85 21.61 -23.19 15.16
N ASP A 86 22.14 -21.96 15.19
CA ASP A 86 21.93 -20.96 16.24
C ASP A 86 20.64 -20.13 16.05
N GLY A 87 19.84 -20.42 15.01
CA GLY A 87 18.63 -19.67 14.65
C GLY A 87 18.91 -18.30 14.02
N LEU A 88 20.17 -17.91 13.82
CA LEU A 88 20.53 -16.65 13.20
C LEU A 88 20.53 -16.77 11.68
N ARG A 89 20.14 -15.69 10.99
CA ARG A 89 20.20 -15.60 9.53
C ARG A 89 21.63 -15.58 9.05
N LYS A 90 22.00 -16.51 8.17
CA LYS A 90 23.38 -16.71 7.67
C LYS A 90 23.54 -16.33 6.21
N ALA A 91 22.49 -16.41 5.42
CA ALA A 91 22.53 -16.10 4.00
C ALA A 91 21.16 -15.61 3.53
N HIS A 92 21.15 -14.74 2.52
CA HIS A 92 19.97 -14.23 1.86
C HIS A 92 20.07 -14.51 0.34
N ASN A 93 19.05 -15.13 -0.20
CA ASN A 93 18.89 -15.35 -1.63
C ASN A 93 17.55 -14.80 -2.10
N THR A 94 17.54 -14.29 -3.31
CA THR A 94 16.33 -13.75 -3.93
C THR A 94 16.01 -14.47 -5.22
N TYR A 95 14.76 -14.87 -5.40
CA TYR A 95 14.24 -15.52 -6.61
C TYR A 95 13.09 -14.70 -7.17
N ASN A 96 13.05 -14.57 -8.50
CA ASN A 96 11.96 -13.87 -9.18
C ASN A 96 11.21 -14.87 -10.07
N PHE A 97 9.89 -14.79 -10.09
CA PHE A 97 9.00 -15.64 -10.85
C PHE A 97 8.10 -14.80 -11.75
N ASN A 98 7.76 -15.33 -12.90
CA ASN A 98 6.73 -14.77 -13.76
C ASN A 98 5.36 -15.33 -13.30
N GLY A 99 4.47 -14.44 -12.84
CA GLY A 99 3.22 -14.86 -12.23
C GLY A 99 3.40 -15.40 -10.81
N THR A 100 2.49 -16.24 -10.35
CA THR A 100 2.41 -16.79 -9.00
C THR A 100 3.06 -18.15 -8.82
N GLU A 101 3.61 -18.73 -9.89
CA GLU A 101 4.33 -20.00 -9.86
C GLU A 101 5.77 -19.85 -10.30
N GLY A 102 6.67 -20.65 -9.71
CA GLY A 102 8.07 -20.66 -10.10
C GLY A 102 8.84 -21.83 -9.51
N THR A 103 10.11 -21.91 -9.86
CA THR A 103 11.05 -22.90 -9.35
C THR A 103 12.26 -22.21 -8.73
N ALA A 104 12.79 -22.77 -7.65
CA ALA A 104 13.99 -22.28 -7.00
C ALA A 104 14.80 -23.45 -6.45
N ASP A 105 16.12 -23.30 -6.42
CA ASP A 105 17.01 -24.23 -5.75
C ASP A 105 17.32 -23.69 -4.35
N ILE A 106 16.76 -24.32 -3.33
CA ILE A 106 16.86 -23.86 -1.95
C ILE A 106 17.69 -24.87 -1.14
N PHE A 107 18.50 -24.39 -0.22
CA PHE A 107 19.25 -25.26 0.68
C PHE A 107 18.33 -26.03 1.61
N VAL A 108 18.72 -27.27 1.96
CA VAL A 108 18.10 -28.02 3.03
C VAL A 108 18.30 -27.31 4.37
N GLY A 109 17.28 -27.29 5.21
CA GLY A 109 17.32 -26.67 6.55
C GLY A 109 16.20 -25.66 6.77
N TYR A 110 16.35 -24.86 7.80
CA TYR A 110 15.36 -23.85 8.20
C TYR A 110 15.58 -22.52 7.49
N HIS A 111 14.47 -21.88 7.09
CA HIS A 111 14.47 -20.62 6.37
C HIS A 111 13.33 -19.72 6.83
N ASP A 112 13.60 -18.43 6.87
CA ASP A 112 12.53 -17.42 6.81
C ASP A 112 12.29 -17.08 5.35
N MET A 113 11.05 -17.14 4.89
CA MET A 113 10.70 -16.86 3.50
C MET A 113 9.68 -15.73 3.44
N LEU A 114 9.99 -14.70 2.64
CA LEU A 114 9.07 -13.63 2.33
C LEU A 114 8.77 -13.63 0.83
N PHE A 115 7.49 -13.61 0.50
CA PHE A 115 7.01 -13.50 -0.87
C PHE A 115 6.25 -12.18 -1.03
N HIS A 116 6.49 -11.49 -2.13
CA HIS A 116 5.72 -10.32 -2.54
C HIS A 116 5.73 -10.15 -4.06
N ASN A 117 4.73 -9.46 -4.60
CA ASN A 117 4.79 -9.09 -6.02
C ASN A 117 5.80 -7.96 -6.22
N ASN A 118 6.45 -7.96 -7.38
CA ASN A 118 7.48 -6.99 -7.73
C ASN A 118 7.24 -6.31 -9.09
N ASN A 119 6.00 -6.29 -9.53
CA ASN A 119 5.56 -5.63 -10.77
C ASN A 119 5.08 -4.19 -10.58
N SER A 120 5.40 -3.57 -9.44
CA SER A 120 5.05 -2.19 -9.14
C SER A 120 6.11 -1.21 -9.64
N GLU A 121 5.66 -0.05 -10.13
CA GLU A 121 6.51 1.09 -10.49
C GLU A 121 6.54 2.18 -9.39
N VAL A 122 5.58 2.15 -8.48
CA VAL A 122 5.36 3.17 -7.45
C VAL A 122 5.86 2.72 -6.08
N LEU A 123 5.77 1.41 -5.80
CA LEU A 123 6.20 0.85 -4.52
C LEU A 123 7.72 0.83 -4.38
N LEU A 124 8.18 1.29 -3.25
CA LEU A 124 9.58 1.22 -2.82
C LEU A 124 9.69 0.28 -1.64
N PHE A 125 10.82 -0.43 -1.56
CA PHE A 125 11.10 -1.36 -0.49
C PHE A 125 12.32 -0.89 0.29
N ARG A 126 12.23 -0.87 1.62
CA ARG A 126 13.33 -0.53 2.53
C ARG A 126 13.91 -1.82 3.08
N SER A 127 15.24 -1.90 3.13
CA SER A 127 15.99 -2.92 3.86
C SER A 127 15.70 -4.39 3.52
N ASP A 128 15.92 -4.80 2.25
CA ASP A 128 15.83 -6.25 1.89
C ASP A 128 16.82 -7.13 2.66
N ASP A 129 17.88 -6.56 3.25
CA ASP A 129 18.87 -7.31 4.01
C ASP A 129 18.45 -7.61 5.45
N ASP A 130 17.56 -6.78 6.03
CA ASP A 130 16.99 -6.99 7.36
C ASP A 130 15.50 -7.27 7.29
N LEU A 131 15.15 -8.54 7.48
CA LEU A 131 13.77 -9.00 7.42
C LEU A 131 12.85 -8.34 8.48
N SER A 132 13.40 -7.86 9.59
CA SER A 132 12.62 -7.18 10.63
C SER A 132 12.18 -5.79 10.22
N ASP A 133 12.91 -5.15 9.29
CA ASP A 133 12.67 -3.78 8.81
C ASP A 133 12.33 -3.71 7.32
N ILE A 134 11.88 -4.82 6.74
CA ILE A 134 11.49 -4.86 5.34
C ILE A 134 10.10 -4.24 5.14
N ASN A 135 10.10 -2.95 4.82
CA ASN A 135 8.90 -2.16 4.65
C ASN A 135 8.65 -1.80 3.19
N ALA A 136 7.38 -1.82 2.79
CA ALA A 136 6.92 -1.26 1.53
C ALA A 136 6.28 0.11 1.78
N TYR A 137 6.58 1.08 0.92
CA TYR A 137 6.08 2.46 1.01
C TYR A 137 6.05 3.13 -0.37
N THR A 138 5.49 4.33 -0.48
CA THR A 138 5.50 5.13 -1.70
C THR A 138 6.25 6.44 -1.51
N ARG A 139 6.63 7.08 -2.61
CA ARG A 139 7.35 8.37 -2.54
C ARG A 139 6.44 9.48 -2.05
N ILE A 140 7.00 10.35 -1.23
CA ILE A 140 6.37 11.63 -0.87
C ILE A 140 6.40 12.55 -2.09
N ILE A 141 5.28 13.16 -2.41
CA ILE A 141 5.14 14.11 -3.50
C ILE A 141 5.82 15.43 -3.10
N SER A 142 6.70 15.92 -3.96
CA SER A 142 7.41 17.17 -3.70
C SER A 142 6.46 18.38 -3.67
N SER A 143 6.82 19.42 -2.93
CA SER A 143 6.04 20.66 -2.85
C SER A 143 5.74 21.30 -4.20
N GLY A 144 6.68 21.23 -5.15
CA GLY A 144 6.47 21.77 -6.50
C GLY A 144 5.39 21.02 -7.30
N LEU A 145 5.26 19.71 -7.09
CA LEU A 145 4.19 18.92 -7.72
C LEU A 145 2.84 19.12 -7.01
N LYS A 146 2.85 19.30 -5.68
CA LYS A 146 1.65 19.62 -4.89
C LYS A 146 0.95 20.89 -5.41
N THR A 147 1.70 21.93 -5.77
CA THR A 147 1.14 23.20 -6.26
C THR A 147 0.40 23.08 -7.59
N SER A 148 0.64 22.02 -8.36
CA SER A 148 -0.11 21.73 -9.59
C SER A 148 -1.44 21.00 -9.36
N MET A 149 -1.71 20.56 -8.14
CA MET A 149 -2.92 19.82 -7.75
C MET A 149 -3.73 20.65 -6.74
N PRO A 150 -4.80 21.34 -7.15
CA PRO A 150 -5.54 22.28 -6.28
C PRO A 150 -6.02 21.66 -4.98
N VAL A 151 -6.48 20.40 -5.01
CA VAL A 151 -6.94 19.68 -3.82
C VAL A 151 -5.82 19.49 -2.79
N LEU A 152 -4.57 19.41 -3.22
CA LEU A 152 -3.42 19.18 -2.34
C LEU A 152 -2.85 20.46 -1.73
N THR A 153 -2.99 21.61 -2.40
CA THR A 153 -2.53 22.91 -1.88
C THR A 153 -3.34 23.39 -0.69
N LEU A 154 -4.61 23.02 -0.63
CA LEU A 154 -5.52 23.38 0.45
C LEU A 154 -5.40 22.45 1.67
N GLU A 155 -4.83 21.28 1.48
CA GLU A 155 -4.67 20.24 2.48
C GLU A 155 -3.30 20.26 3.18
N GLN A 156 -2.43 21.22 2.91
CA GLN A 156 -1.19 21.39 3.67
C GLN A 156 -1.45 21.67 5.16
N LYS A 157 -2.71 21.99 5.49
CA LYS A 157 -3.23 22.13 6.85
C LYS A 157 -4.19 21.00 7.22
N ALA A 158 -4.12 19.83 6.55
CA ALA A 158 -4.95 18.68 6.94
C ALA A 158 -4.53 18.25 8.35
N MET A 159 -5.36 18.62 9.28
CA MET A 159 -5.15 18.42 10.69
C MET A 159 -5.19 16.93 11.03
N ALA A 160 -4.04 16.33 11.29
CA ALA A 160 -3.99 15.23 12.22
C ALA A 160 -4.25 15.80 13.63
N THR A 161 -5.45 16.23 13.91
CA THR A 161 -5.83 16.57 15.27
C THR A 161 -5.85 15.27 16.07
N LYS A 162 -4.83 15.02 16.86
CA LYS A 162 -5.01 14.26 18.10
C LYS A 162 -6.12 14.98 18.86
N ALA A 163 -7.08 14.23 19.38
CA ALA A 163 -8.32 14.75 19.95
C ALA A 163 -8.15 15.84 21.05
N ASP A 164 -6.93 16.11 21.52
CA ASP A 164 -6.62 17.01 22.63
C ASP A 164 -5.47 18.00 22.36
N ASP A 165 -4.95 18.09 21.13
CA ASP A 165 -3.84 19.01 20.85
C ASP A 165 -4.14 19.84 19.60
N GLU A 166 -4.25 21.16 19.77
CA GLU A 166 -4.54 22.13 18.71
C GLU A 166 -3.37 22.35 17.73
N THR A 167 -2.33 21.54 17.80
CA THR A 167 -1.20 21.59 16.87
C THR A 167 -1.58 20.93 15.54
N GLU A 168 -1.79 21.75 14.52
CA GLU A 168 -1.91 21.31 13.13
C GLU A 168 -0.61 20.62 12.69
N ILE A 169 -0.67 19.32 12.45
CA ILE A 169 0.45 18.57 11.86
C ILE A 169 0.21 18.54 10.35
N GLU A 170 1.12 19.12 9.59
CA GLU A 170 1.09 19.03 8.13
C GLU A 170 1.35 17.58 7.69
N GLU A 171 0.36 16.94 7.11
CA GLU A 171 0.51 15.61 6.51
C GLU A 171 1.30 15.67 5.20
N SER A 172 2.21 14.71 5.04
CA SER A 172 2.87 14.49 3.75
C SER A 172 1.90 13.87 2.76
N VAL A 173 2.01 14.29 1.49
CA VAL A 173 1.24 13.70 0.39
C VAL A 173 2.11 12.67 -0.32
N THR A 174 1.57 11.49 -0.58
CA THR A 174 2.27 10.40 -1.26
C THR A 174 1.58 10.01 -2.57
N PHE A 175 2.30 9.32 -3.46
CA PHE A 175 1.65 8.66 -4.57
C PHE A 175 0.74 7.54 -4.05
N MET A 176 -0.38 7.33 -4.74
CA MET A 176 -1.22 6.14 -4.51
C MET A 176 -0.38 4.89 -4.75
N PRO A 177 -0.32 3.93 -3.81
CA PRO A 177 0.40 2.68 -4.01
C PRO A 177 -0.26 1.82 -5.09
N ASP A 178 0.56 0.97 -5.73
CA ASP A 178 0.05 -0.15 -6.51
C ASP A 178 -0.42 -1.29 -5.59
N GLU A 179 -1.06 -2.28 -6.18
CA GLU A 179 -1.47 -3.49 -5.47
C GLU A 179 -0.24 -4.24 -4.96
N LEU A 180 -0.20 -4.49 -3.65
CA LEU A 180 0.85 -5.25 -2.98
C LEU A 180 0.24 -6.48 -2.32
N PHE A 181 0.82 -7.64 -2.62
CA PHE A 181 0.52 -8.90 -1.97
C PHE A 181 1.75 -9.41 -1.24
N THR A 182 1.57 -9.94 -0.06
CA THR A 182 2.67 -10.50 0.75
C THR A 182 2.30 -11.84 1.36
N LEU A 183 3.33 -12.67 1.60
CA LEU A 183 3.25 -13.88 2.40
C LEU A 183 4.56 -14.05 3.13
N TYR A 184 4.52 -14.14 4.45
CA TYR A 184 5.68 -14.47 5.27
C TYR A 184 5.55 -15.86 5.88
N LYS A 185 6.57 -16.71 5.71
CA LYS A 185 6.71 -18.03 6.29
C LYS A 185 7.95 -18.06 7.17
N PRO A 186 7.82 -17.82 8.47
CA PRO A 186 8.94 -17.94 9.39
C PRO A 186 9.31 -19.38 9.62
N ASN A 187 10.61 -19.63 9.82
CA ASN A 187 11.16 -20.90 10.25
C ASN A 187 10.68 -22.12 9.43
N TYR A 188 10.56 -21.94 8.12
CA TYR A 188 10.09 -22.98 7.21
C TYR A 188 11.21 -24.00 6.95
N TYR A 189 10.94 -25.30 7.18
CA TYR A 189 11.92 -26.36 7.00
C TYR A 189 11.85 -26.93 5.60
N ILE A 190 12.99 -26.88 4.89
CA ILE A 190 13.21 -27.59 3.64
C ILE A 190 13.83 -28.95 3.98
N SER A 191 13.06 -30.01 3.78
CA SER A 191 13.42 -31.39 4.10
C SER A 191 14.49 -31.93 3.15
N ASP A 192 15.33 -32.85 3.62
CA ASP A 192 16.19 -33.68 2.80
C ASP A 192 15.62 -35.10 2.57
N ASN A 193 14.47 -35.40 3.18
CA ASN A 193 13.76 -36.66 2.99
C ASN A 193 13.00 -36.65 1.65
N LEU A 194 13.36 -37.55 0.76
CA LEU A 194 12.74 -37.66 -0.56
C LEU A 194 11.27 -38.07 -0.51
N ASP A 195 10.78 -38.62 0.58
CA ASP A 195 9.36 -38.96 0.76
C ASP A 195 8.46 -37.71 0.82
N ASP A 196 9.06 -36.54 1.13
CA ASP A 196 8.38 -35.23 1.16
C ASP A 196 8.27 -34.59 -0.24
N TYR A 197 8.84 -35.23 -1.27
CA TYR A 197 8.96 -34.68 -2.62
C TYR A 197 8.02 -35.37 -3.60
N GLU A 198 7.50 -34.57 -4.51
CA GLU A 198 6.81 -35.08 -5.70
C GLU A 198 7.83 -35.40 -6.79
N TYR A 199 7.61 -36.51 -7.54
CA TYR A 199 8.42 -36.81 -8.70
C TYR A 199 7.75 -36.25 -9.97
N ILE A 200 8.32 -35.14 -10.49
CA ILE A 200 7.78 -34.40 -11.64
C ILE A 200 8.87 -34.33 -12.72
N ASP A 201 8.56 -34.72 -13.95
CA ASP A 201 9.44 -34.61 -15.13
C ASP A 201 10.87 -35.17 -14.90
N GLY A 202 10.98 -36.28 -14.19
CA GLY A 202 12.25 -36.92 -13.94
C GLY A 202 13.05 -36.33 -12.76
N LYS A 203 12.46 -35.44 -11.99
CA LYS A 203 13.11 -34.78 -10.82
C LYS A 203 12.23 -34.88 -9.58
N TYR A 204 12.88 -34.99 -8.43
CA TYR A 204 12.22 -34.83 -7.15
C TYR A 204 12.09 -33.32 -6.84
N VAL A 205 10.86 -32.86 -6.59
CA VAL A 205 10.53 -31.46 -6.39
C VAL A 205 9.74 -31.30 -5.10
N LEU A 206 10.22 -30.50 -4.18
CA LEU A 206 9.47 -30.11 -2.99
C LEU A 206 8.50 -28.97 -3.33
N ARG A 207 7.22 -29.18 -3.05
CA ARG A 207 6.21 -28.17 -3.29
C ARG A 207 6.10 -27.21 -2.09
N ILE A 208 6.34 -25.92 -2.35
CA ILE A 208 6.09 -24.84 -1.38
C ILE A 208 4.77 -24.17 -1.78
N GLN A 209 3.78 -24.27 -0.93
CA GLN A 209 2.47 -23.64 -1.15
C GLN A 209 2.27 -22.49 -0.18
N GLY A 210 1.53 -21.47 -0.60
CA GLY A 210 1.20 -20.35 0.24
C GLY A 210 0.06 -19.50 -0.32
N GLU A 211 -0.56 -18.78 0.57
CA GLU A 211 -1.64 -17.87 0.26
C GLU A 211 -1.17 -16.43 0.46
N LEU A 212 -1.18 -15.66 -0.61
CA LEU A 212 -0.84 -14.24 -0.59
C LEU A 212 -2.00 -13.43 -0.01
N ARG A 213 -1.66 -12.43 0.80
CA ARG A 213 -2.63 -11.48 1.34
C ARG A 213 -2.34 -10.08 0.81
N PRO A 214 -3.37 -9.28 0.48
CA PRO A 214 -3.18 -7.87 0.20
C PRO A 214 -2.48 -7.16 1.35
N ALA A 215 -1.54 -6.28 1.03
CA ALA A 215 -0.88 -5.38 1.97
C ALA A 215 -1.14 -3.90 1.59
N THR A 216 -1.81 -3.66 0.46
CA THR A 216 -2.49 -2.41 0.12
C THR A 216 -3.97 -2.70 -0.05
N PHE A 217 -4.82 -1.75 0.38
CA PHE A 217 -6.27 -1.96 0.47
C PHE A 217 -7.00 -1.03 -0.47
N ILE A 218 -8.02 -1.57 -1.15
CA ILE A 218 -8.84 -0.83 -2.10
C ILE A 218 -10.01 -0.19 -1.35
N TRP A 219 -10.18 1.10 -1.58
CA TRP A 219 -11.33 1.88 -1.14
C TRP A 219 -12.10 2.36 -2.36
N LEU A 220 -13.40 2.07 -2.39
CA LEU A 220 -14.32 2.61 -3.38
C LEU A 220 -15.11 3.73 -2.72
N ILE A 221 -14.99 4.92 -3.25
CA ILE A 221 -15.66 6.10 -2.68
C ILE A 221 -16.78 6.51 -3.62
N GLN A 222 -17.98 6.64 -3.09
CA GLN A 222 -19.13 7.19 -3.81
C GLN A 222 -19.67 8.40 -3.05
N VAL A 223 -19.75 9.53 -3.76
CA VAL A 223 -20.31 10.78 -3.26
C VAL A 223 -21.57 11.07 -4.05
N LYS A 224 -22.71 11.02 -3.39
CA LYS A 224 -24.03 11.33 -3.97
C LYS A 224 -24.32 12.80 -3.80
N PHE A 225 -24.71 13.46 -4.87
CA PHE A 225 -25.10 14.87 -4.87
C PHE A 225 -26.63 14.98 -4.95
N VAL A 226 -27.26 15.05 -3.79
CA VAL A 226 -28.72 15.27 -3.75
C VAL A 226 -29.05 16.73 -4.09
N ASN A 227 -30.24 16.97 -4.67
CA ASN A 227 -30.70 18.29 -5.11
C ASN A 227 -29.70 18.98 -6.08
N ASN A 228 -28.97 18.20 -6.89
CA ASN A 228 -27.94 18.76 -7.77
C ASN A 228 -28.48 19.67 -8.86
N TYR A 229 -29.54 19.28 -9.58
CA TYR A 229 -30.13 20.05 -10.70
C TYR A 229 -29.06 20.59 -11.68
N ASP A 230 -28.06 19.77 -12.03
CA ASP A 230 -26.93 20.14 -12.90
C ASP A 230 -26.00 21.24 -12.36
N ARG A 231 -26.11 21.61 -11.09
CA ARG A 231 -25.25 22.63 -10.47
C ARG A 231 -23.80 22.14 -10.27
N VAL A 232 -23.62 20.92 -9.77
CA VAL A 232 -22.30 20.28 -9.71
C VAL A 232 -22.02 19.59 -11.03
N ILE A 233 -20.87 19.90 -11.65
CA ILE A 233 -20.50 19.39 -12.96
C ILE A 233 -19.29 18.45 -12.94
N GLY A 234 -18.55 18.37 -11.84
CA GLY A 234 -17.39 17.54 -11.70
C GLY A 234 -16.48 17.96 -10.55
N SER A 235 -15.21 17.55 -10.65
CA SER A 235 -14.14 17.96 -9.74
C SER A 235 -13.00 18.60 -10.54
N MET A 236 -12.35 19.61 -9.97
CA MET A 236 -11.15 20.20 -10.51
C MET A 236 -9.97 19.84 -9.62
N GLY A 237 -9.07 18.98 -10.13
CA GLY A 237 -7.88 18.54 -9.41
C GLY A 237 -8.09 17.31 -8.53
N GLY A 238 -9.20 16.58 -8.71
CA GLY A 238 -9.44 15.29 -8.05
C GLY A 238 -9.90 15.40 -6.60
N ALA A 239 -9.59 14.38 -5.83
CA ALA A 239 -9.87 14.26 -4.40
C ALA A 239 -8.64 13.72 -3.66
N ALA A 240 -8.70 13.67 -2.35
CA ALA A 240 -7.71 13.01 -1.52
C ALA A 240 -8.37 12.34 -0.31
N ILE A 241 -7.77 11.25 0.16
CA ILE A 241 -8.07 10.66 1.45
C ILE A 241 -6.88 10.89 2.38
N THR A 242 -7.14 11.37 3.60
CA THR A 242 -6.10 11.74 4.57
C THR A 242 -6.04 10.76 5.73
N GLY A 243 -4.97 10.81 6.52
CA GLY A 243 -4.82 9.95 7.68
C GLY A 243 -4.47 8.50 7.35
N MET A 244 -4.06 8.20 6.12
CA MET A 244 -3.70 6.83 5.73
C MET A 244 -2.25 6.52 6.07
N SER A 245 -1.92 5.24 6.29
CA SER A 245 -0.54 4.85 6.60
C SER A 245 0.41 5.09 5.44
N TYR A 246 1.62 5.52 5.76
CA TYR A 246 2.72 5.73 4.81
C TYR A 246 3.25 4.44 4.19
N GLY A 247 3.21 3.35 4.92
CA GLY A 247 3.78 2.07 4.48
C GLY A 247 3.36 0.90 5.36
N VAL A 248 3.91 -0.26 5.07
CA VAL A 248 3.62 -1.51 5.78
C VAL A 248 4.88 -2.35 5.93
N ASN A 249 5.06 -2.98 7.08
CA ASN A 249 6.06 -4.03 7.28
C ASN A 249 5.54 -5.33 6.64
N MET A 250 6.29 -5.86 5.67
CA MET A 250 5.84 -6.98 4.84
C MET A 250 5.85 -8.34 5.57
N THR A 251 6.53 -8.44 6.70
CA THR A 251 6.59 -9.68 7.50
C THR A 251 5.50 -9.75 8.55
N THR A 252 5.22 -8.63 9.20
CA THR A 252 4.25 -8.55 10.31
C THR A 252 2.87 -8.11 9.84
N GLY A 253 2.79 -7.44 8.69
CA GLY A 253 1.57 -6.76 8.25
C GLY A 253 1.24 -5.50 9.05
N LEU A 254 2.14 -5.06 9.95
CA LEU A 254 1.96 -3.84 10.73
C LEU A 254 2.19 -2.62 9.83
N THR A 255 1.22 -1.73 9.77
CA THR A 255 1.32 -0.47 9.04
C THR A 255 2.18 0.55 9.80
N GLU A 256 2.85 1.45 9.09
CA GLU A 256 3.62 2.53 9.73
C GLU A 256 2.69 3.52 10.44
N GLU A 257 3.18 4.11 11.54
CA GLU A 257 2.41 5.09 12.33
C GLU A 257 2.29 6.45 11.65
N MET A 258 3.18 6.74 10.69
CA MET A 258 3.16 7.99 9.94
C MET A 258 1.91 8.05 9.06
N ALA A 259 1.08 9.07 9.30
CA ALA A 259 -0.08 9.36 8.50
C ALA A 259 0.28 10.18 7.25
N VAL A 260 -0.40 9.90 6.14
CA VAL A 260 -0.21 10.56 4.86
C VAL A 260 -1.55 10.78 4.14
N SER A 261 -1.56 11.75 3.23
CA SER A 261 -2.67 11.99 2.31
C SER A 261 -2.40 11.30 0.97
N VAL A 262 -3.39 10.60 0.45
CA VAL A 262 -3.34 9.89 -0.83
C VAL A 262 -4.30 10.55 -1.81
N PRO A 263 -3.80 11.22 -2.88
CA PRO A 263 -4.64 11.83 -3.91
C PRO A 263 -5.21 10.77 -4.85
N MET A 264 -6.37 11.08 -5.43
CA MET A 264 -7.06 10.23 -6.38
C MET A 264 -7.84 11.04 -7.41
N ASP A 265 -8.04 10.44 -8.59
CA ASP A 265 -8.97 10.96 -9.56
C ASP A 265 -10.40 10.57 -9.21
N VAL A 266 -11.34 11.48 -9.43
CA VAL A 266 -12.76 11.25 -9.25
C VAL A 266 -13.50 11.50 -10.56
N HIS A 267 -14.54 10.71 -10.82
CA HIS A 267 -15.30 10.77 -12.04
C HIS A 267 -16.78 10.99 -11.74
N MET A 268 -17.35 12.00 -12.40
CA MET A 268 -18.78 12.30 -12.29
C MET A 268 -19.60 11.35 -13.16
N ASN A 269 -20.60 10.74 -12.56
CA ASN A 269 -21.61 9.94 -13.25
C ASN A 269 -22.96 10.63 -13.14
N LYS A 270 -23.42 11.21 -14.25
CA LYS A 270 -24.72 11.88 -14.39
C LYS A 270 -25.82 10.97 -14.96
N SER A 271 -25.51 9.70 -15.20
CA SER A 271 -26.50 8.73 -15.70
C SER A 271 -27.31 8.06 -14.60
N VAL A 272 -27.10 8.45 -13.36
CA VAL A 272 -27.73 7.93 -12.15
C VAL A 272 -28.41 9.06 -11.38
N ASP A 273 -29.38 8.72 -10.54
CA ASP A 273 -30.12 9.66 -9.70
C ASP A 273 -30.07 9.18 -8.24
N PRO A 274 -29.52 9.98 -7.31
CA PRO A 274 -28.85 11.26 -7.52
C PRO A 274 -27.55 11.15 -8.31
N ASP A 275 -27.12 12.26 -8.94
CA ASP A 275 -25.80 12.37 -9.57
C ASP A 275 -24.70 11.94 -8.59
N MET A 276 -23.67 11.23 -9.07
CA MET A 276 -22.67 10.65 -8.23
C MET A 276 -21.24 10.93 -8.73
N MET A 277 -20.32 11.23 -7.83
CA MET A 277 -18.90 11.11 -8.10
C MET A 277 -18.37 9.83 -7.48
N GLY A 278 -17.56 9.09 -8.25
CA GLY A 278 -16.93 7.88 -7.80
C GLY A 278 -15.41 7.92 -7.92
N ALA A 279 -14.75 7.17 -7.05
CA ALA A 279 -13.29 6.96 -7.10
C ALA A 279 -12.92 5.57 -6.61
N ARG A 280 -11.78 5.08 -7.09
CA ARG A 280 -11.07 3.91 -6.55
C ARG A 280 -9.69 4.36 -6.10
N VAL A 281 -9.36 4.11 -4.85
CA VAL A 281 -8.06 4.45 -4.29
C VAL A 281 -7.46 3.26 -3.55
N LEU A 282 -6.14 3.12 -3.62
CA LEU A 282 -5.39 2.18 -2.80
C LEU A 282 -4.61 2.94 -1.73
N SER A 283 -4.47 2.32 -0.57
CA SER A 283 -3.62 2.79 0.52
C SER A 283 -3.09 1.61 1.34
N PHE A 284 -2.14 1.87 2.22
CA PHE A 284 -1.68 0.88 3.19
C PHE A 284 -2.64 0.71 4.38
N GLY A 285 -3.76 1.42 4.41
CA GLY A 285 -4.78 1.32 5.45
C GLY A 285 -4.54 2.25 6.63
N ILE A 286 -5.04 1.85 7.80
CA ILE A 286 -5.01 2.63 9.04
C ILE A 286 -3.58 2.61 9.61
N PRO A 287 -3.01 3.77 10.04
CA PRO A 287 -1.69 3.82 10.65
C PRO A 287 -1.58 3.01 11.94
N GLY A 288 -0.41 2.35 12.13
CA GLY A 288 -0.03 1.72 13.39
C GLY A 288 -0.82 0.48 13.77
N CYS A 289 -1.39 -0.27 12.81
CA CYS A 289 -2.07 -1.53 13.09
C CYS A 289 -1.79 -2.60 12.05
N ASN A 290 -2.10 -3.85 12.41
CA ASN A 290 -2.23 -4.93 11.44
C ASN A 290 -3.72 -5.06 11.10
N PRO A 291 -4.15 -4.74 9.86
CA PRO A 291 -5.57 -4.75 9.47
C PRO A 291 -6.25 -6.12 9.53
N TYR A 292 -5.47 -7.20 9.61
CA TYR A 292 -5.97 -8.58 9.73
C TYR A 292 -6.08 -9.07 11.18
N ASP A 293 -5.80 -8.20 12.17
CA ASP A 293 -5.88 -8.49 13.59
C ASP A 293 -6.79 -7.45 14.26
N ASP A 294 -7.99 -7.88 14.65
CA ASP A 294 -9.00 -7.02 15.27
C ASP A 294 -8.49 -6.34 16.55
N ALA A 295 -7.65 -7.03 17.34
CA ALA A 295 -7.05 -6.45 18.53
C ALA A 295 -6.06 -5.34 18.19
N SER A 296 -5.28 -5.51 17.11
CA SER A 296 -4.37 -4.50 16.60
C SER A 296 -5.13 -3.28 16.06
N VAL A 297 -6.21 -3.51 15.31
CA VAL A 297 -7.08 -2.44 14.80
C VAL A 297 -7.73 -1.65 15.93
N ALA A 298 -8.21 -2.33 16.95
CA ALA A 298 -8.82 -1.68 18.15
C ALA A 298 -7.79 -0.85 18.93
N ALA A 299 -6.52 -1.25 18.95
CA ALA A 299 -5.42 -0.56 19.61
C ALA A 299 -4.77 0.54 18.76
N ALA A 300 -5.15 0.67 17.49
CA ALA A 300 -4.57 1.65 16.58
C ALA A 300 -4.71 3.09 17.10
N PRO A 301 -3.74 3.96 16.81
CA PRO A 301 -3.85 5.38 17.16
C PRO A 301 -5.17 5.99 16.70
N GLN A 302 -5.77 6.86 17.51
CA GLN A 302 -7.06 7.51 17.24
C GLN A 302 -6.87 8.70 16.28
N GLY A 303 -6.29 8.44 15.09
CA GLY A 303 -6.21 9.41 14.01
C GLY A 303 -7.56 9.63 13.33
N ARG A 304 -7.73 10.80 12.71
CA ARG A 304 -8.89 11.11 11.88
C ARG A 304 -8.59 10.87 10.41
N HIS A 305 -9.62 10.44 9.68
CA HIS A 305 -9.57 10.25 8.25
C HIS A 305 -10.55 11.20 7.58
N TRP A 306 -10.08 11.95 6.61
CA TRP A 306 -10.93 12.88 5.87
C TRP A 306 -10.93 12.54 4.39
N PHE A 307 -12.10 12.62 3.79
CA PHE A 307 -12.22 12.70 2.35
C PHE A 307 -12.33 14.17 1.94
N VAL A 308 -11.46 14.59 1.06
CA VAL A 308 -11.37 15.97 0.57
C VAL A 308 -11.64 15.98 -0.91
N LEU A 309 -12.56 16.83 -1.34
CA LEU A 309 -12.99 16.93 -2.72
C LEU A 309 -13.08 18.39 -3.14
N ASN A 310 -12.55 18.70 -4.31
CA ASN A 310 -12.75 20.00 -4.94
C ASN A 310 -13.94 19.92 -5.89
N VAL A 311 -15.10 20.44 -5.47
CA VAL A 311 -16.34 20.42 -6.23
C VAL A 311 -16.37 21.59 -7.20
N ASN A 312 -16.61 21.32 -8.48
CA ASN A 312 -16.73 22.31 -9.53
C ASN A 312 -18.19 22.53 -9.91
N PHE A 313 -18.62 23.78 -9.94
CA PHE A 313 -20.01 24.16 -10.22
C PHE A 313 -20.20 24.70 -11.64
N SER A 314 -21.41 24.61 -12.16
CA SER A 314 -21.79 25.11 -13.49
C SER A 314 -21.62 26.62 -13.63
N THR A 315 -21.56 27.35 -12.55
CA THR A 315 -21.21 28.79 -12.49
C THR A 315 -19.76 29.08 -12.84
N GLY A 316 -18.89 28.06 -12.93
CA GLY A 316 -17.44 28.20 -13.07
C GLY A 316 -16.72 28.43 -11.74
N THR A 317 -17.42 28.41 -10.63
CA THR A 317 -16.84 28.46 -9.29
C THR A 317 -16.45 27.06 -8.82
N TYR A 318 -15.64 26.98 -7.78
CA TYR A 318 -15.31 25.71 -7.13
C TYR A 318 -15.30 25.87 -5.62
N LYS A 319 -15.51 24.78 -4.91
CA LYS A 319 -15.40 24.73 -3.46
C LYS A 319 -14.77 23.44 -3.01
N ASN A 320 -13.86 23.54 -2.03
CA ASN A 320 -13.35 22.37 -1.35
C ASN A 320 -14.33 21.98 -0.24
N ILE A 321 -14.65 20.69 -0.21
CA ILE A 321 -15.41 20.08 0.86
C ILE A 321 -14.51 19.06 1.56
N ARG A 322 -14.72 18.94 2.86
CA ARG A 322 -14.01 18.03 3.73
C ARG A 322 -15.02 17.26 4.56
N ILE A 323 -15.01 15.94 4.44
CA ILE A 323 -15.99 15.06 5.09
C ILE A 323 -15.23 14.07 5.97
N ASP A 324 -15.62 13.95 7.22
CA ASP A 324 -15.06 12.97 8.16
C ASP A 324 -15.53 11.56 7.76
N VAL A 325 -14.60 10.69 7.45
CA VAL A 325 -14.84 9.29 7.06
C VAL A 325 -14.21 8.30 8.05
N THR A 326 -13.81 8.80 9.22
CA THR A 326 -13.07 8.04 10.23
C THR A 326 -13.79 6.77 10.62
N ASP A 327 -15.08 6.85 10.93
CA ASP A 327 -15.86 5.69 11.37
C ASP A 327 -15.99 4.64 10.26
N GLN A 328 -16.19 5.07 9.01
CA GLN A 328 -16.29 4.17 7.87
C GLN A 328 -14.96 3.45 7.60
N ILE A 329 -13.84 4.17 7.64
CA ILE A 329 -12.51 3.56 7.46
C ILE A 329 -12.19 2.58 8.58
N ARG A 330 -12.45 2.94 9.85
CA ARG A 330 -12.21 2.05 10.97
C ARG A 330 -13.08 0.81 10.98
N ALA A 331 -14.28 0.90 10.45
CA ALA A 331 -15.15 -0.26 10.27
C ALA A 331 -14.70 -1.20 9.13
N LEU A 332 -13.82 -0.73 8.25
CA LEU A 332 -13.38 -1.43 7.05
C LEU A 332 -11.82 -1.48 6.97
N PRO A 333 -11.10 -2.05 7.95
CA PRO A 333 -9.65 -1.91 8.04
C PRO A 333 -8.88 -2.50 6.83
N THR A 334 -9.50 -3.42 6.09
CA THR A 334 -8.96 -4.03 4.87
C THR A 334 -9.54 -3.45 3.58
N GLY A 335 -10.12 -2.25 3.64
CA GLY A 335 -10.77 -1.58 2.51
C GLY A 335 -12.26 -1.93 2.37
N GLY A 336 -12.93 -1.24 1.46
CA GLY A 336 -14.35 -1.40 1.21
C GLY A 336 -14.98 -0.18 0.56
N VAL A 337 -16.29 -0.01 0.72
CA VAL A 337 -17.04 1.12 0.13
C VAL A 337 -17.27 2.20 1.19
N ILE A 338 -16.90 3.43 0.84
CA ILE A 338 -17.20 4.65 1.59
C ILE A 338 -18.32 5.36 0.85
N THR A 339 -19.43 5.58 1.52
CA THR A 339 -20.60 6.27 0.94
C THR A 339 -20.78 7.61 1.62
N LEU A 340 -20.87 8.67 0.80
CA LEU A 340 -21.03 10.04 1.23
C LEU A 340 -22.25 10.64 0.50
N GLU A 341 -22.92 11.54 1.19
CA GLU A 341 -24.03 12.31 0.63
C GLU A 341 -23.75 13.79 0.84
N VAL A 342 -23.95 14.57 -0.21
CA VAL A 342 -23.75 16.02 -0.21
C VAL A 342 -25.02 16.64 -0.75
N ASP A 343 -25.71 17.45 0.08
CA ASP A 343 -26.85 18.23 -0.37
C ASP A 343 -26.32 19.52 -1.02
N VAL A 344 -26.64 19.68 -2.30
CA VAL A 344 -26.17 20.84 -3.06
C VAL A 344 -26.90 22.13 -2.62
N ASP A 345 -28.04 22.03 -1.99
CA ASP A 345 -28.75 23.18 -1.41
C ASP A 345 -28.06 23.76 -0.16
N ASP A 346 -27.13 23.00 0.46
CA ASP A 346 -26.32 23.50 1.57
C ASP A 346 -25.21 24.47 1.13
N PHE A 347 -24.93 24.55 -0.18
CA PHE A 347 -23.97 25.52 -0.70
C PHE A 347 -24.63 26.89 -0.91
N PRO A 348 -23.88 27.99 -0.67
CA PRO A 348 -24.38 29.32 -0.92
C PRO A 348 -24.85 29.52 -2.37
N PRO A 349 -26.01 30.13 -2.61
CA PRO A 349 -26.54 30.35 -3.98
C PRO A 349 -25.58 31.11 -4.90
N GLU A 350 -24.68 31.93 -4.34
CA GLU A 350 -23.69 32.69 -5.13
C GLU A 350 -22.68 31.76 -5.81
N ILE A 351 -22.54 30.53 -5.30
CA ILE A 351 -21.63 29.51 -5.84
C ILE A 351 -22.37 28.59 -6.81
N THR A 352 -23.60 28.24 -6.49
CA THR A 352 -24.38 27.21 -7.21
C THR A 352 -25.24 27.74 -8.33
N ASP A 353 -25.75 28.94 -8.19
CA ASP A 353 -26.69 29.49 -9.13
C ASP A 353 -26.01 30.44 -10.13
N PRO A 354 -26.35 30.37 -11.42
CA PRO A 354 -25.82 31.33 -12.37
C PRO A 354 -26.24 32.74 -11.97
N PRO A 355 -25.36 33.74 -12.12
CA PRO A 355 -25.72 35.12 -11.79
C PRO A 355 -27.00 35.49 -12.49
N VAL A 356 -28.01 35.92 -11.72
CA VAL A 356 -29.27 36.39 -12.30
C VAL A 356 -28.92 37.50 -13.28
N SER A 357 -29.15 37.27 -14.56
CA SER A 357 -28.84 38.23 -15.61
C SER A 357 -29.74 39.46 -15.50
N GLY A 358 -29.40 40.31 -14.53
CA GLY A 358 -29.87 41.68 -14.44
C GLY A 358 -28.99 42.55 -15.32
N GLY A 359 -29.46 42.85 -16.49
CA GLY A 359 -29.00 43.76 -17.52
C GLY A 359 -27.65 44.44 -17.35
N GLY A 360 -26.68 44.10 -18.21
CA GLY A 360 -25.64 44.99 -18.64
C GLY A 360 -24.33 44.97 -17.84
N GLY A 361 -23.32 44.40 -18.47
CA GLY A 361 -21.93 44.67 -18.13
C GLY A 361 -21.15 43.44 -17.67
N PHE A 362 -20.30 42.99 -18.54
CA PHE A 362 -19.21 42.06 -18.21
C PHE A 362 -18.34 42.68 -17.10
N ASN A 363 -18.50 42.16 -15.90
CA ASN A 363 -17.60 42.51 -14.79
C ASN A 363 -16.76 41.27 -14.48
N PRO A 364 -15.52 41.18 -14.95
CA PRO A 364 -14.62 40.13 -14.46
C PRO A 364 -14.32 40.45 -13.01
N ILE A 365 -14.98 39.81 -12.08
CA ILE A 365 -14.54 39.80 -10.68
C ILE A 365 -13.30 38.91 -10.64
N MET A 366 -12.13 39.52 -10.78
CA MET A 366 -10.92 38.92 -10.26
C MET A 366 -11.02 39.05 -8.74
N ASN A 367 -11.49 37.98 -8.10
CA ASN A 367 -11.37 37.91 -6.65
C ASN A 367 -9.87 37.87 -6.33
N GLU A 368 -9.39 38.95 -5.75
CA GLU A 368 -8.16 38.90 -4.97
C GLU A 368 -8.25 37.73 -4.00
N TRP A 369 -7.11 37.08 -3.77
CA TRP A 369 -6.95 36.00 -2.82
C TRP A 369 -7.32 36.50 -1.43
N GLU A 370 -8.59 36.39 -1.05
CA GLU A 370 -8.98 36.58 0.33
C GLU A 370 -8.69 35.28 1.09
N GLU A 371 -7.84 35.44 2.08
CA GLU A 371 -7.59 34.46 3.13
C GLU A 371 -8.93 34.08 3.79
N GLU A 372 -9.13 32.76 3.96
CA GLU A 372 -10.05 32.13 4.90
C GLU A 372 -11.54 32.49 4.79
N VAL A 373 -12.23 31.81 3.94
CA VAL A 373 -13.63 31.49 4.23
C VAL A 373 -13.68 30.11 4.91
N GLY A 374 -14.11 30.13 6.16
CA GLY A 374 -14.09 28.97 7.04
C GLY A 374 -14.69 27.73 6.38
N SER A 375 -14.03 26.60 6.59
CA SER A 375 -14.49 25.28 6.21
C SER A 375 -15.86 25.02 6.83
N THR A 376 -16.88 24.91 5.99
CA THR A 376 -18.18 24.39 6.45
C THR A 376 -18.01 22.88 6.56
N THR A 377 -17.91 22.40 7.80
CA THR A 377 -17.94 20.97 8.09
C THR A 377 -19.40 20.54 7.99
N ILE A 378 -19.71 19.76 6.98
CA ILE A 378 -20.99 19.06 6.91
C ILE A 378 -20.79 17.77 7.71
N ILE A 379 -21.41 17.69 8.90
CA ILE A 379 -21.39 16.51 9.77
C ILE A 379 -22.70 15.79 9.52
N TYR A 380 -22.60 14.52 9.13
CA TYR A 380 -23.72 13.57 9.10
C TYR A 380 -23.50 12.48 10.14
#